data_280777c6f53513a03ad1957619d4219c
#
_entry.id   280777c6f53513a03ad1957619d4219c
#
_cell.length_a   1.000
_cell.length_b   1.000
_cell.length_c   1.000
_cell.angle_alpha   90.00
_cell.angle_beta   90.00
_cell.angle_gamma   90.00
#
_symmetry.space_group_name_H-M   'P 1'
#
loop_
_entity.id
_entity.type
_entity.pdbx_description
1 polymer ?
#
loop_
_entity_poly.entity_id
_entity_poly.type
_entity_poly.pdbx_seq_one_letter_code
_entity_poly.pdbx_strand_id
1 'polypeptide(L)'
;LNGKFVKNFIDMFGDTPMAQAEALRYHGTTLLDAAAGKLPAVVLRGGAYLRHGMMGADVLANLVSAAHAKELYVILDMDTAEPECWAGYGADAVTVCPYGGSGCLEAGEMLPIAAVRTGGQGQSLMAGDRALWLSVAEQMARRGAALAVSTGYSLDVRDVRRVCPGAFLLLEDCDGENALPAFDDMGHGALATDSALQYAAEPATAVEEAVRAWKQWVTVV
;
A
#
# COMPACT_ATOMS: atom_id res chain seq x y z
N LEU A 1 4.75 7.39 12.61
CA LEU A 1 4.47 8.78 13.02
C LEU A 1 5.76 9.41 13.55
N ASN A 2 6.56 10.05 12.72
CA ASN A 2 7.73 10.80 13.13
C ASN A 2 7.55 12.27 12.77
N GLY A 3 7.87 13.18 13.69
CA GLY A 3 7.97 14.61 13.43
C GLY A 3 6.89 15.48 14.07
N LYS A 4 6.76 16.67 13.51
CA LYS A 4 5.92 17.76 14.01
C LYS A 4 4.46 17.38 14.20
N PHE A 5 3.96 16.48 13.35
CA PHE A 5 2.58 16.00 13.35
C PHE A 5 2.26 15.15 14.59
N VAL A 6 3.15 14.19 14.93
CA VAL A 6 3.00 13.37 16.16
C VAL A 6 3.04 14.23 17.40
N LYS A 7 3.94 15.21 17.43
CA LYS A 7 4.05 16.12 18.58
C LYS A 7 2.76 16.89 18.79
N ASN A 8 2.15 17.41 17.73
CA ASN A 8 0.87 18.11 17.82
C ASN A 8 -0.25 17.21 18.34
N PHE A 9 -0.26 15.91 17.94
CA PHE A 9 -1.25 14.95 18.44
C PHE A 9 -1.02 14.56 19.90
N ILE A 10 0.23 14.33 20.31
CA ILE A 10 0.57 14.09 21.73
C ILE A 10 0.19 15.30 22.57
N ASP A 11 0.46 16.50 22.10
CA ASP A 11 0.09 17.74 22.78
C ASP A 11 -1.44 17.89 22.91
N MET A 12 -2.20 17.39 21.93
CA MET A 12 -3.66 17.47 21.89
C MET A 12 -4.34 16.37 22.74
N PHE A 13 -3.85 15.12 22.67
CA PHE A 13 -4.50 13.94 23.23
C PHE A 13 -3.76 13.37 24.46
N GLY A 14 -2.53 13.81 24.74
CA GLY A 14 -1.67 13.28 25.79
C GLY A 14 -0.89 12.03 25.36
N ASP A 15 -0.10 11.47 26.27
CA ASP A 15 0.83 10.35 26.02
C ASP A 15 0.40 9.04 26.71
N THR A 16 -0.90 8.81 26.83
CA THR A 16 -1.44 7.53 27.28
C THR A 16 -1.73 6.61 26.11
N PRO A 17 -1.73 5.26 26.27
CA PRO A 17 -2.09 4.34 25.20
C PRO A 17 -3.46 4.65 24.57
N MET A 18 -4.44 5.07 25.38
CA MET A 18 -5.75 5.48 24.90
C MET A 18 -5.68 6.75 24.05
N ALA A 19 -4.95 7.76 24.51
CA ALA A 19 -4.77 9.00 23.77
C ALA A 19 -4.04 8.77 22.45
N GLN A 20 -3.03 7.88 22.43
CA GLN A 20 -2.33 7.49 21.21
C GLN A 20 -3.27 6.76 20.22
N ALA A 21 -4.12 5.86 20.69
CA ALA A 21 -5.11 5.18 19.86
C ALA A 21 -6.12 6.17 19.28
N GLU A 22 -6.59 7.14 20.07
CA GLU A 22 -7.50 8.19 19.62
C GLU A 22 -6.84 9.11 18.58
N ALA A 23 -5.57 9.46 18.78
CA ALA A 23 -4.78 10.21 17.81
C ALA A 23 -4.65 9.46 16.47
N LEU A 24 -4.38 8.15 16.51
CA LEU A 24 -4.31 7.29 15.32
C LEU A 24 -5.66 7.23 14.59
N ARG A 25 -6.75 7.08 15.35
CA ARG A 25 -8.12 7.05 14.81
C ARG A 25 -8.46 8.36 14.12
N TYR A 26 -8.25 9.48 14.80
CA TYR A 26 -8.50 10.81 14.27
C TYR A 26 -7.71 11.06 12.98
N HIS A 27 -6.41 10.76 13.01
CA HIS A 27 -5.55 10.92 11.85
C HIS A 27 -6.00 10.06 10.67
N GLY A 28 -6.23 8.76 10.91
CA GLY A 28 -6.68 7.83 9.87
C GLY A 28 -8.02 8.27 9.27
N THR A 29 -9.00 8.65 10.10
CA THR A 29 -10.30 9.13 9.63
C THR A 29 -10.16 10.40 8.80
N THR A 30 -9.33 11.36 9.22
CA THR A 30 -9.07 12.60 8.46
C THR A 30 -8.50 12.31 7.07
N LEU A 31 -7.58 11.33 6.96
CA LEU A 31 -7.03 10.91 5.66
C LEU A 31 -8.08 10.21 4.79
N LEU A 32 -8.90 9.35 5.39
CA LEU A 32 -9.99 8.69 4.66
C LEU A 32 -11.03 9.69 4.15
N ASP A 33 -11.36 10.72 4.94
CA ASP A 33 -12.26 11.80 4.53
C ASP A 33 -11.68 12.60 3.34
N ALA A 34 -10.38 12.84 3.36
CA ALA A 34 -9.69 13.51 2.25
C ALA A 34 -9.66 12.67 0.97
N ALA A 35 -9.54 11.34 1.10
CA ALA A 35 -9.48 10.39 -0.02
C ALA A 35 -10.85 10.09 -0.64
N ALA A 36 -11.92 10.14 0.15
CA ALA A 36 -13.28 9.75 -0.25
C ALA A 36 -13.74 10.46 -1.54
N GLY A 37 -14.20 9.68 -2.52
CA GLY A 37 -14.66 10.16 -3.83
C GLY A 37 -13.56 10.76 -4.73
N LYS A 38 -12.29 10.70 -4.32
CA LYS A 38 -11.17 11.26 -5.09
C LYS A 38 -10.12 10.20 -5.43
N LEU A 39 -9.93 9.22 -4.56
CA LEU A 39 -8.99 8.12 -4.73
C LEU A 39 -9.74 6.79 -4.81
N PRO A 40 -9.25 5.81 -5.58
CA PRO A 40 -9.91 4.50 -5.69
C PRO A 40 -9.61 3.56 -4.53
N ALA A 41 -8.47 3.75 -3.86
CA ALA A 41 -7.97 2.84 -2.85
C ALA A 41 -7.15 3.55 -1.77
N VAL A 42 -6.98 2.84 -0.64
CA VAL A 42 -6.07 3.23 0.44
C VAL A 42 -5.21 2.05 0.86
N VAL A 43 -3.98 2.35 1.24
CA VAL A 43 -3.06 1.37 1.85
C VAL A 43 -2.94 1.67 3.34
N LEU A 44 -3.36 0.73 4.18
CA LEU A 44 -3.23 0.81 5.63
C LEU A 44 -2.02 -0.01 6.08
N ARG A 45 -0.99 0.65 6.56
CA ARG A 45 0.22 0.00 7.09
C ARG A 45 -0.04 -0.61 8.46
N GLY A 46 -0.38 -1.89 8.49
CA GLY A 46 -0.79 -2.61 9.70
C GLY A 46 0.23 -2.52 10.82
N GLY A 47 1.52 -2.64 10.54
CA GLY A 47 2.58 -2.51 11.55
C GLY A 47 2.58 -1.16 12.28
N ALA A 48 2.10 -0.08 11.65
CA ALA A 48 1.99 1.23 12.29
C ALA A 48 0.93 1.25 13.40
N TYR A 49 -0.12 0.46 13.28
CA TYR A 49 -1.18 0.32 14.26
C TYR A 49 -0.87 -0.76 15.30
N LEU A 50 -0.47 -1.94 14.85
CA LEU A 50 -0.27 -3.11 15.72
C LEU A 50 0.82 -2.91 16.78
N ARG A 51 1.80 -2.05 16.56
CA ARG A 51 2.78 -1.67 17.59
C ARG A 51 2.15 -1.02 18.83
N HIS A 52 0.89 -0.56 18.75
CA HIS A 52 0.12 -0.02 19.86
C HIS A 52 -0.77 -1.08 20.53
N GLY A 53 -0.51 -2.39 20.25
CA GLY A 53 -1.21 -3.51 20.86
C GLY A 53 -2.68 -3.58 20.45
N MET A 54 -3.52 -4.11 21.34
CA MET A 54 -4.94 -4.34 21.09
C MET A 54 -5.69 -3.05 20.70
N MET A 55 -5.33 -1.91 21.27
CA MET A 55 -5.97 -0.64 20.96
C MET A 55 -5.66 -0.20 19.51
N GLY A 56 -4.43 -0.40 19.06
CA GLY A 56 -4.06 -0.14 17.68
C GLY A 56 -4.73 -1.10 16.71
N ALA A 57 -4.87 -2.38 17.07
CA ALA A 57 -5.60 -3.37 16.29
C ALA A 57 -7.10 -2.99 16.13
N ASP A 58 -7.75 -2.52 17.21
CA ASP A 58 -9.12 -2.00 17.15
C ASP A 58 -9.24 -0.78 16.22
N VAL A 59 -8.30 0.16 16.32
CA VAL A 59 -8.27 1.32 15.42
C VAL A 59 -8.15 0.88 13.97
N LEU A 60 -7.26 -0.07 13.67
CA LEU A 60 -7.07 -0.59 12.31
C LEU A 60 -8.37 -1.19 11.77
N ALA A 61 -9.05 -2.05 12.53
CA ALA A 61 -10.32 -2.65 12.13
C ALA A 61 -11.41 -1.60 11.86
N ASN A 62 -11.50 -0.58 12.73
CA ASN A 62 -12.44 0.52 12.54
C ASN A 62 -12.12 1.36 11.27
N LEU A 63 -10.83 1.57 10.96
CA LEU A 63 -10.43 2.30 9.75
C LEU A 63 -10.71 1.51 8.47
N VAL A 64 -10.55 0.18 8.48
CA VAL A 64 -10.98 -0.67 7.35
C VAL A 64 -12.47 -0.48 7.09
N SER A 65 -13.29 -0.61 8.13
CA SER A 65 -14.75 -0.42 8.02
C SER A 65 -15.13 0.99 7.55
N ALA A 66 -14.43 2.02 8.07
CA ALA A 66 -14.66 3.41 7.67
C ALA A 66 -14.27 3.68 6.21
N ALA A 67 -13.22 3.03 5.72
CA ALA A 67 -12.79 3.14 4.32
C ALA A 67 -13.83 2.51 3.38
N HIS A 68 -14.34 1.32 3.70
CA HIS A 68 -15.42 0.70 2.93
C HIS A 68 -16.71 1.53 2.92
N ALA A 69 -17.07 2.16 4.04
CA ALA A 69 -18.21 3.08 4.09
C ALA A 69 -18.04 4.32 3.17
N LYS A 70 -16.82 4.58 2.71
CA LYS A 70 -16.46 5.65 1.76
C LYS A 70 -16.17 5.11 0.35
N GLU A 71 -16.52 3.85 0.09
CA GLU A 71 -16.33 3.17 -1.20
C GLU A 71 -14.86 3.10 -1.64
N LEU A 72 -13.92 3.05 -0.68
CA LEU A 72 -12.50 2.90 -0.95
C LEU A 72 -12.11 1.42 -0.91
N TYR A 73 -11.33 0.97 -1.90
CA TYR A 73 -10.67 -0.33 -1.87
C TYR A 73 -9.56 -0.32 -0.81
N VAL A 74 -9.53 -1.32 0.07
CA VAL A 74 -8.62 -1.34 1.22
C VAL A 74 -7.54 -2.39 1.05
N ILE A 75 -6.29 -1.95 1.03
CA ILE A 75 -5.11 -2.81 1.02
C ILE A 75 -4.48 -2.77 2.41
N LEU A 76 -4.37 -3.94 3.08
CA LEU A 76 -3.56 -4.07 4.30
C LEU A 76 -2.11 -4.33 3.93
N ASP A 77 -1.23 -3.41 4.29
CA ASP A 77 0.21 -3.59 4.17
C ASP A 77 0.75 -4.29 5.42
N MET A 78 0.92 -5.60 5.32
CA MET A 78 1.33 -6.50 6.41
C MET A 78 2.65 -7.20 6.11
N ASP A 79 3.00 -7.35 4.83
CA ASP A 79 4.16 -8.12 4.36
C ASP A 79 4.27 -9.48 5.07
N THR A 80 3.15 -10.17 5.17
CA THR A 80 2.99 -11.37 6.00
C THR A 80 3.24 -12.66 5.22
N ALA A 81 3.74 -13.69 5.92
CA ALA A 81 3.80 -15.05 5.41
C ALA A 81 2.48 -15.84 5.59
N GLU A 82 1.60 -15.35 6.46
CA GLU A 82 0.35 -15.99 6.87
C GLU A 82 -0.83 -15.01 6.68
N PRO A 83 -1.24 -14.74 5.42
CA PRO A 83 -2.25 -13.72 5.13
C PRO A 83 -3.63 -14.07 5.70
N GLU A 84 -3.99 -15.34 5.81
CA GLU A 84 -5.28 -15.78 6.36
C GLU A 84 -5.52 -15.27 7.79
N CYS A 85 -4.46 -15.09 8.59
CA CYS A 85 -4.56 -14.53 9.94
C CYS A 85 -5.15 -13.12 9.97
N TRP A 86 -5.14 -12.40 8.85
CA TRP A 86 -5.61 -11.01 8.72
C TRP A 86 -6.99 -10.90 8.08
N ALA A 87 -7.60 -12.02 7.67
CA ALA A 87 -8.92 -12.03 7.04
C ALA A 87 -10.02 -11.40 7.91
N GLY A 88 -9.90 -11.52 9.24
CA GLY A 88 -10.85 -10.94 10.20
C GLY A 88 -10.95 -9.41 10.17
N TYR A 89 -10.00 -8.71 9.55
CA TYR A 89 -10.10 -7.25 9.34
C TYR A 89 -11.04 -6.88 8.19
N GLY A 90 -11.34 -7.82 7.28
CA GLY A 90 -12.26 -7.62 6.18
C GLY A 90 -11.73 -6.71 5.07
N ALA A 91 -10.41 -6.56 4.92
CA ALA A 91 -9.83 -5.79 3.82
C ALA A 91 -9.97 -6.52 2.48
N ASP A 92 -9.85 -5.79 1.37
CA ASP A 92 -9.98 -6.34 0.02
C ASP A 92 -8.68 -7.00 -0.46
N ALA A 93 -7.53 -6.55 0.02
CA ALA A 93 -6.23 -7.09 -0.34
C ALA A 93 -5.25 -7.03 0.83
N VAL A 94 -4.20 -7.85 0.77
CA VAL A 94 -3.14 -7.89 1.79
C VAL A 94 -1.78 -8.08 1.12
N THR A 95 -0.76 -7.32 1.57
CA THR A 95 0.61 -7.57 1.11
C THR A 95 1.18 -8.81 1.78
N VAL A 96 1.86 -9.64 0.99
CA VAL A 96 2.40 -10.91 1.43
C VAL A 96 3.88 -11.02 1.12
N CYS A 97 4.62 -11.69 2.02
CA CYS A 97 6.02 -12.01 1.82
C CYS A 97 6.14 -13.24 0.90
N PRO A 98 6.63 -13.09 -0.36
CA PRO A 98 6.72 -14.20 -1.30
C PRO A 98 7.73 -15.27 -0.88
N TYR A 99 8.55 -14.98 0.12
CA TYR A 99 9.55 -15.91 0.67
C TYR A 99 9.03 -16.68 1.89
N GLY A 100 7.77 -16.45 2.31
CA GLY A 100 7.15 -17.07 3.49
C GLY A 100 6.69 -18.52 3.30
N GLY A 101 6.94 -19.12 2.13
CA GLY A 101 6.55 -20.50 1.84
C GLY A 101 5.32 -20.63 0.94
N SER A 102 4.82 -21.87 0.77
CA SER A 102 3.75 -22.17 -0.20
C SER A 102 2.39 -21.55 0.16
N GLY A 103 2.13 -21.34 1.46
CA GLY A 103 0.88 -20.77 1.96
C GLY A 103 0.77 -19.25 1.89
N CYS A 104 1.83 -18.55 1.47
CA CYS A 104 1.82 -17.08 1.46
C CYS A 104 0.75 -16.45 0.54
N LEU A 105 0.13 -17.21 -0.35
CA LEU A 105 -0.98 -16.76 -1.21
C LEU A 105 -2.37 -17.24 -0.73
N GLU A 106 -2.45 -17.95 0.38
CA GLU A 106 -3.70 -18.42 0.97
C GLU A 106 -4.34 -17.29 1.80
N ALA A 107 -4.89 -16.29 1.12
CA ALA A 107 -5.39 -15.05 1.71
C ALA A 107 -6.92 -15.03 1.92
N GLY A 108 -7.59 -16.19 1.80
CA GLY A 108 -9.04 -16.25 1.87
C GLY A 108 -9.71 -15.47 0.74
N GLU A 109 -10.59 -14.54 1.08
CA GLU A 109 -11.27 -13.66 0.11
C GLU A 109 -10.43 -12.45 -0.30
N MET A 110 -9.34 -12.15 0.40
CA MET A 110 -8.47 -11.02 0.08
C MET A 110 -7.58 -11.33 -1.13
N LEU A 111 -7.33 -10.33 -1.97
CA LEU A 111 -6.33 -10.43 -3.02
C LEU A 111 -4.92 -10.42 -2.41
N PRO A 112 -4.10 -11.48 -2.59
CA PRO A 112 -2.72 -11.44 -2.16
C PRO A 112 -1.88 -10.57 -3.11
N ILE A 113 -1.15 -9.62 -2.55
CA ILE A 113 -0.21 -8.75 -3.25
C ILE A 113 1.20 -9.11 -2.82
N ALA A 114 1.94 -9.81 -3.65
CA ALA A 114 3.28 -10.27 -3.31
C ALA A 114 4.30 -9.11 -3.34
N ALA A 115 4.94 -8.82 -2.21
CA ALA A 115 6.00 -7.82 -2.09
C ALA A 115 7.29 -8.36 -2.72
N VAL A 116 7.36 -8.30 -4.05
CA VAL A 116 8.45 -8.93 -4.82
C VAL A 116 9.72 -8.09 -4.86
N ARG A 117 9.58 -6.75 -4.90
CA ARG A 117 10.68 -5.82 -4.81
C ARG A 117 10.42 -4.84 -3.68
N THR A 118 11.13 -5.04 -2.60
CA THR A 118 11.13 -4.15 -1.44
C THR A 118 12.35 -3.23 -1.48
N GLY A 119 12.28 -2.10 -0.79
CA GLY A 119 13.45 -1.23 -0.62
C GLY A 119 14.61 -1.97 0.09
N GLY A 120 15.84 -1.50 -0.12
CA GLY A 120 17.01 -2.04 0.56
C GLY A 120 17.87 -2.99 -0.27
N GLN A 121 18.76 -3.75 0.39
CA GLN A 121 19.79 -4.56 -0.29
C GLN A 121 19.26 -5.81 -1.00
N GLY A 122 18.06 -6.28 -0.67
CA GLY A 122 17.46 -7.47 -1.29
C GLY A 122 17.28 -7.35 -2.81
N GLN A 123 17.18 -6.13 -3.32
CA GLN A 123 17.06 -5.84 -4.75
C GLN A 123 18.33 -6.18 -5.56
N SER A 124 19.48 -6.30 -4.93
CA SER A 124 20.76 -6.67 -5.57
C SER A 124 21.00 -8.16 -5.64
N LEU A 125 20.12 -8.98 -5.05
CA LEU A 125 20.24 -10.44 -5.10
C LEU A 125 19.97 -10.97 -6.50
N MET A 126 20.83 -11.91 -6.95
CA MET A 126 20.75 -12.51 -8.28
C MET A 126 20.36 -13.99 -8.21
N ALA A 127 19.62 -14.44 -9.20
CA ALA A 127 19.34 -15.84 -9.48
C ALA A 127 19.89 -16.14 -10.88
N GLY A 128 21.14 -16.63 -10.94
CA GLY A 128 21.91 -16.69 -12.18
C GLY A 128 22.18 -15.28 -12.72
N ASP A 129 21.83 -15.03 -13.98
CA ASP A 129 22.06 -13.76 -14.68
C ASP A 129 20.90 -12.75 -14.48
N ARG A 130 19.89 -13.11 -13.69
CA ARG A 130 18.67 -12.31 -13.51
C ARG A 130 18.51 -11.89 -12.05
N ALA A 131 17.96 -10.70 -11.82
CA ALA A 131 17.59 -10.26 -10.49
C ALA A 131 16.58 -11.25 -9.87
N LEU A 132 16.84 -11.69 -8.63
CA LEU A 132 16.02 -12.68 -7.94
C LEU A 132 14.56 -12.22 -7.85
N TRP A 133 14.32 -10.95 -7.55
CA TRP A 133 12.97 -10.40 -7.40
C TRP A 133 12.12 -10.52 -8.68
N LEU A 134 12.73 -10.42 -9.89
CA LEU A 134 12.03 -10.63 -11.15
C LEU A 134 11.62 -12.09 -11.35
N SER A 135 12.45 -13.04 -10.89
CA SER A 135 12.10 -14.45 -10.95
C SER A 135 10.98 -14.80 -9.98
N VAL A 136 10.98 -14.18 -8.81
CA VAL A 136 9.89 -14.29 -7.82
C VAL A 136 8.62 -13.65 -8.34
N ALA A 137 8.70 -12.45 -8.93
CA ALA A 137 7.55 -11.77 -9.53
C ALA A 137 6.84 -12.65 -10.55
N GLU A 138 7.59 -13.26 -11.46
CA GLU A 138 7.03 -14.18 -12.47
C GLU A 138 6.33 -15.39 -11.84
N GLN A 139 6.91 -15.98 -10.80
CA GLN A 139 6.30 -17.11 -10.10
C GLN A 139 5.01 -16.71 -9.38
N MET A 140 4.98 -15.56 -8.69
CA MET A 140 3.81 -15.07 -7.97
C MET A 140 2.69 -14.70 -8.93
N ALA A 141 3.01 -14.00 -10.03
CA ALA A 141 2.02 -13.64 -11.05
C ALA A 141 1.38 -14.87 -11.71
N ARG A 142 2.16 -15.92 -12.00
CA ARG A 142 1.62 -17.20 -12.53
C ARG A 142 0.66 -17.91 -11.58
N ARG A 143 0.77 -17.61 -10.28
CA ARG A 143 -0.14 -18.14 -9.24
C ARG A 143 -1.32 -17.22 -8.95
N GLY A 144 -1.48 -16.14 -9.72
CA GLY A 144 -2.61 -15.23 -9.62
C GLY A 144 -2.46 -14.09 -8.60
N ALA A 145 -1.27 -13.90 -8.01
CA ALA A 145 -1.03 -12.78 -7.11
C ALA A 145 -0.84 -11.47 -7.89
N ALA A 146 -1.30 -10.37 -7.31
CA ALA A 146 -0.82 -9.04 -7.65
C ALA A 146 0.62 -8.84 -7.12
N LEU A 147 1.34 -7.84 -7.61
CA LEU A 147 2.75 -7.63 -7.27
C LEU A 147 2.96 -6.25 -6.68
N ALA A 148 3.57 -6.15 -5.50
CA ALA A 148 4.06 -4.90 -4.97
C ALA A 148 5.52 -4.68 -5.36
N VAL A 149 5.80 -3.49 -5.89
CA VAL A 149 7.12 -3.08 -6.37
C VAL A 149 7.45 -1.71 -5.79
N SER A 150 8.40 -1.67 -4.85
CA SER A 150 8.92 -0.44 -4.27
C SER A 150 10.15 0.01 -5.06
N THR A 151 10.00 1.05 -5.88
CA THR A 151 11.09 1.55 -6.72
C THR A 151 10.83 2.98 -7.21
N GLY A 152 11.89 3.79 -7.23
CA GLY A 152 11.90 5.10 -7.89
C GLY A 152 12.38 5.05 -9.36
N TYR A 153 12.55 3.87 -9.98
CA TYR A 153 13.15 3.74 -11.30
C TYR A 153 12.19 3.13 -12.32
N SER A 154 11.94 3.84 -13.42
CA SER A 154 11.10 3.38 -14.52
C SER A 154 11.60 2.08 -15.18
N LEU A 155 12.91 1.82 -15.13
CA LEU A 155 13.49 0.58 -15.68
C LEU A 155 12.99 -0.65 -14.94
N ASP A 156 12.91 -0.61 -13.61
CA ASP A 156 12.39 -1.71 -12.81
C ASP A 156 10.91 -1.97 -13.12
N VAL A 157 10.13 -0.90 -13.30
CA VAL A 157 8.71 -0.98 -13.66
C VAL A 157 8.54 -1.60 -15.06
N ARG A 158 9.37 -1.21 -16.03
CA ARG A 158 9.40 -1.82 -17.37
C ARG A 158 9.80 -3.29 -17.32
N ASP A 159 10.77 -3.63 -16.49
CA ASP A 159 11.25 -5.01 -16.36
C ASP A 159 10.18 -5.93 -15.77
N VAL A 160 9.49 -5.52 -14.69
CA VAL A 160 8.39 -6.32 -14.14
C VAL A 160 7.23 -6.41 -15.12
N ARG A 161 6.86 -5.33 -15.81
CA ARG A 161 5.79 -5.35 -16.81
C ARG A 161 6.11 -6.26 -17.99
N ARG A 162 7.37 -6.29 -18.43
CA ARG A 162 7.83 -7.19 -19.48
C ARG A 162 7.70 -8.67 -19.12
N VAL A 163 8.02 -9.04 -17.88
CA VAL A 163 7.98 -10.46 -17.44
C VAL A 163 6.60 -10.86 -16.91
N CYS A 164 5.79 -9.90 -16.47
CA CYS A 164 4.45 -10.10 -15.91
C CYS A 164 3.44 -9.14 -16.59
N PRO A 165 3.18 -9.28 -17.90
CA PRO A 165 2.41 -8.27 -18.65
C PRO A 165 0.96 -8.09 -18.16
N GLY A 166 0.34 -9.15 -17.63
CA GLY A 166 -1.04 -9.13 -17.14
C GLY A 166 -1.19 -8.97 -15.63
N ALA A 167 -0.08 -8.85 -14.88
CA ALA A 167 -0.16 -8.71 -13.44
C ALA A 167 -0.62 -7.31 -13.02
N PHE A 168 -1.46 -7.24 -11.98
CA PHE A 168 -1.75 -5.96 -11.34
C PHE A 168 -0.56 -5.54 -10.47
N LEU A 169 -0.14 -4.28 -10.57
CA LEU A 169 1.02 -3.74 -9.86
C LEU A 169 0.58 -2.74 -8.78
N LEU A 170 1.07 -2.91 -7.56
CA LEU A 170 1.07 -1.89 -6.53
C LEU A 170 2.47 -1.24 -6.53
N LEU A 171 2.55 0.01 -6.97
CA LEU A 171 3.82 0.75 -7.02
C LEU A 171 3.97 1.58 -5.76
N GLU A 172 5.07 1.40 -5.06
CA GLU A 172 5.45 2.17 -3.89
C GLU A 172 6.69 3.01 -4.20
N ASP A 173 6.72 4.22 -3.68
CA ASP A 173 7.84 5.18 -3.83
C ASP A 173 8.15 5.53 -5.31
N CYS A 174 7.18 5.37 -6.21
CA CYS A 174 7.32 5.63 -7.64
C CYS A 174 6.52 6.88 -8.02
N ASP A 175 7.19 7.89 -8.55
CA ASP A 175 6.55 9.11 -9.02
C ASP A 175 5.89 8.94 -10.41
N GLY A 176 5.09 9.94 -10.84
CA GLY A 176 4.25 9.87 -12.02
C GLY A 176 4.95 9.38 -13.29
N GLU A 177 6.05 10.00 -13.68
CA GLU A 177 6.78 9.65 -14.91
C GLU A 177 7.39 8.24 -14.84
N ASN A 178 7.97 7.89 -13.70
CA ASN A 178 8.59 6.58 -13.49
C ASN A 178 7.56 5.45 -13.38
N ALA A 179 6.34 5.75 -12.95
CA ALA A 179 5.25 4.79 -12.83
C ALA A 179 4.54 4.49 -14.17
N LEU A 180 4.64 5.38 -15.16
CA LEU A 180 3.93 5.24 -16.45
C LEU A 180 4.02 3.87 -17.10
N PRO A 181 5.18 3.19 -17.13
CA PRO A 181 5.28 1.88 -17.76
C PRO A 181 4.42 0.78 -17.11
N ALA A 182 3.86 1.03 -15.92
CA ALA A 182 2.97 0.08 -15.26
C ALA A 182 1.53 0.12 -15.77
N PHE A 183 1.12 1.24 -16.35
CA PHE A 183 -0.25 1.48 -16.82
C PHE A 183 -0.39 1.14 -18.30
N ASP A 184 -1.58 0.73 -18.70
CA ASP A 184 -1.96 0.64 -20.09
C ASP A 184 -2.43 2.02 -20.65
N ASP A 185 -2.79 2.06 -21.93
CA ASP A 185 -3.24 3.30 -22.60
C ASP A 185 -4.53 3.88 -22.00
N MET A 186 -5.26 3.08 -21.22
CA MET A 186 -6.49 3.48 -20.51
C MET A 186 -6.25 3.84 -19.04
N GLY A 187 -5.01 3.76 -18.58
CA GLY A 187 -4.66 4.02 -17.18
C GLY A 187 -4.92 2.85 -16.22
N HIS A 188 -5.11 1.64 -16.73
CA HIS A 188 -5.33 0.45 -15.92
C HIS A 188 -4.04 -0.34 -15.67
N GLY A 189 -4.12 -1.35 -14.80
CA GLY A 189 -3.07 -2.34 -14.56
C GLY A 189 -2.20 -2.05 -13.34
N ALA A 190 -2.31 -0.88 -12.73
CA ALA A 190 -1.55 -0.55 -11.54
C ALA A 190 -2.28 0.43 -10.61
N LEU A 191 -1.82 0.46 -9.35
CA LEU A 191 -2.01 1.55 -8.39
C LEU A 191 -0.65 2.09 -7.98
N ALA A 192 -0.52 3.41 -7.86
CA ALA A 192 0.67 4.04 -7.29
C ALA A 192 0.31 4.67 -5.93
N THR A 193 1.18 4.49 -4.94
CA THR A 193 1.01 5.08 -3.61
C THR A 193 1.81 6.36 -3.49
N ASP A 194 1.28 7.32 -2.74
CA ASP A 194 1.99 8.51 -2.31
C ASP A 194 2.02 8.56 -0.78
N SER A 195 3.12 8.12 -0.21
CA SER A 195 3.30 8.09 1.25
C SER A 195 3.44 9.48 1.88
N ALA A 196 3.70 10.54 1.08
CA ALA A 196 3.80 11.91 1.58
C ALA A 196 2.44 12.46 2.03
N LEU A 197 1.35 12.00 1.43
CA LEU A 197 -0.02 12.45 1.76
C LEU A 197 -0.37 12.24 3.24
N GLN A 198 0.16 11.19 3.89
CA GLN A 198 -0.07 10.93 5.31
C GLN A 198 0.53 12.00 6.25
N TYR A 199 1.43 12.84 5.75
CA TYR A 199 2.10 13.89 6.54
C TYR A 199 1.64 15.30 6.15
N ALA A 200 0.69 15.41 5.24
CA ALA A 200 0.19 16.70 4.80
C ALA A 200 -0.52 17.45 5.94
N ALA A 201 -0.24 18.73 6.08
CA ALA A 201 -0.91 19.58 7.07
C ALA A 201 -2.40 19.76 6.73
N GLU A 202 -2.70 19.84 5.42
CA GLU A 202 -4.05 19.97 4.86
C GLU A 202 -4.30 18.78 3.91
N PRO A 203 -4.74 17.61 4.44
CA PRO A 203 -4.84 16.39 3.65
C PRO A 203 -5.76 16.49 2.44
N ALA A 204 -6.88 17.20 2.56
CA ALA A 204 -7.84 17.37 1.47
C ALA A 204 -7.23 18.11 0.27
N THR A 205 -6.49 19.19 0.52
CA THR A 205 -5.78 19.94 -0.50
C THR A 205 -4.67 19.13 -1.14
N ALA A 206 -3.89 18.42 -0.30
CA ALA A 206 -2.79 17.58 -0.78
C ALA A 206 -3.28 16.44 -1.69
N VAL A 207 -4.40 15.80 -1.36
CA VAL A 207 -5.03 14.77 -2.21
C VAL A 207 -5.48 15.38 -3.55
N GLU A 208 -6.10 16.56 -3.54
CA GLU A 208 -6.52 17.23 -4.78
C GLU A 208 -5.35 17.60 -5.69
N GLU A 209 -4.26 18.08 -5.10
CA GLU A 209 -3.03 18.38 -5.82
C GLU A 209 -2.39 17.11 -6.41
N ALA A 210 -2.30 16.04 -5.63
CA ALA A 210 -1.81 14.75 -6.08
C ALA A 210 -2.66 14.20 -7.25
N VAL A 211 -3.98 14.18 -7.13
CA VAL A 211 -4.88 13.75 -8.20
C VAL A 211 -4.69 14.60 -9.47
N ARG A 212 -4.54 15.92 -9.31
CA ARG A 212 -4.28 16.83 -10.45
C ARG A 212 -2.93 16.53 -11.11
N ALA A 213 -1.90 16.27 -10.31
CA ALA A 213 -0.59 15.90 -10.80
C ALA A 213 -0.62 14.57 -11.58
N TRP A 214 -1.34 13.57 -11.07
CA TRP A 214 -1.47 12.28 -11.74
C TRP A 214 -2.27 12.34 -13.04
N LYS A 215 -3.31 13.17 -13.12
CA LYS A 215 -4.14 13.34 -14.34
C LYS A 215 -3.36 13.85 -15.56
N GLN A 216 -2.19 14.43 -15.38
CA GLN A 216 -1.34 14.81 -16.52
C GLN A 216 -0.54 13.62 -17.08
N TRP A 217 -0.40 12.54 -16.32
CA TRP A 217 0.38 11.36 -16.67
C TRP A 217 -0.49 10.18 -17.09
N VAL A 218 -1.62 9.99 -16.45
CA VAL A 218 -2.52 8.86 -16.65
C VAL A 218 -3.91 9.41 -16.99
N THR A 219 -4.51 8.93 -18.07
CA THR A 219 -5.90 9.25 -18.39
C THR A 219 -6.79 8.51 -17.38
N VAL A 220 -7.22 9.22 -16.36
CA VAL A 220 -8.21 8.69 -15.41
C VAL A 220 -9.58 8.91 -16.04
N VAL A 221 -10.23 7.81 -16.41
CA VAL A 221 -11.62 7.80 -16.88
C VAL A 221 -12.56 7.87 -15.69
#